data_478ef4760b377919853e517c17c99b6f
#
_entry.id   478ef4760b377919853e517c17c99b6f
#
_cell.length_a   1.000
_cell.length_b   1.000
_cell.length_c   1.000
_cell.angle_alpha   90.00
_cell.angle_beta   90.00
_cell.angle_gamma   90.00
#
_symmetry.space_group_name_H-M   'P 1'
#
loop_
_entity.id
_entity.type
_entity.pdbx_description
1 polymer ?
#
loop_
_entity_poly.entity_id
_entity_poly.type
_entity_poly.pdbx_seq_one_letter_code
_entity_poly.pdbx_strand_id
1 'polypeptide(L)'
;AMKDYEVVIGLEVHVELATKTKIFCGCSTAFGGAPNTHTCPVCTGMPGSLPVLNRKVVEYAMAVGLATNCSITRDCKFDRKNYFYPDNPQNYQISQLYLPICRDGHVDVKLEDGTEKSIRIHEIHMEEDAGKLIHDEWEDVSYVDYNRSGVPLIEIVSEPDMRNAEEVIAYLTKLRNTIQYLGASDCKLQEGSMRADVNLSVREKGSTEFGTRTETKNLNSFSAIQRAIEAETARQIDIIEAGGQVVQETRRWNDDKEYSYAMRSKEDAQDYRYFPDPDLVPIHISEEWLDTIKEAQPEFKDEKMLRYKEEFGIPDYDINMITDSKKLADIFEETTALCNKPKKVSNWLITETMRILKEKNMDPEDITFSPKSLARIIELADDGAINSNVAKEIFEKIFDEDIDPDKYIEENGLKQVNDEGALKATVEKVIADNPQSVADYRAGKEKAIGFLVGQTMKAMQGKANPGMVNKLLKELL
;
A
#
# COMPACT_ATOMS: atom_id res chain seq x y z
N ALA A 1 22.40 38.21 12.74
CA ALA A 1 22.69 36.79 12.55
C ALA A 1 21.36 36.08 12.25
N MET A 2 21.35 35.34 11.17
CA MET A 2 20.17 34.54 10.79
C MET A 2 19.95 33.50 11.89
N LYS A 3 18.75 33.49 12.50
CA LYS A 3 18.43 32.52 13.54
C LYS A 3 18.25 31.15 12.92
N ASP A 4 18.70 30.12 13.61
CA ASP A 4 18.51 28.73 13.19
C ASP A 4 17.22 28.19 13.82
N TYR A 5 16.36 27.58 13.00
CA TYR A 5 15.05 27.08 13.43
C TYR A 5 14.97 25.57 13.39
N GLU A 6 14.19 25.02 14.29
CA GLU A 6 13.81 23.62 14.34
C GLU A 6 12.30 23.48 14.07
N VAL A 7 11.96 22.54 13.19
CA VAL A 7 10.57 22.20 12.90
C VAL A 7 10.11 21.10 13.85
N VAL A 8 8.88 21.20 14.32
CA VAL A 8 8.26 20.22 15.21
C VAL A 8 6.95 19.77 14.58
N ILE A 9 6.84 18.48 14.30
CA ILE A 9 5.71 17.90 13.56
C ILE A 9 5.08 16.75 14.34
N GLY A 10 3.75 16.79 14.45
CA GLY A 10 2.90 15.69 14.85
C GLY A 10 1.89 15.37 13.77
N LEU A 11 1.43 14.14 13.71
CA LEU A 11 0.44 13.69 12.75
C LEU A 11 -0.81 13.15 13.41
N GLU A 12 -1.94 13.40 12.77
CA GLU A 12 -3.21 12.72 13.01
C GLU A 12 -3.54 11.91 11.76
N VAL A 13 -3.55 10.60 11.88
CA VAL A 13 -3.79 9.68 10.77
C VAL A 13 -5.13 8.98 10.96
N HIS A 14 -6.05 9.17 10.02
CA HIS A 14 -7.34 8.49 9.97
C HIS A 14 -7.25 7.32 8.99
N VAL A 15 -7.68 6.15 9.42
CA VAL A 15 -7.68 4.93 8.61
C VAL A 15 -9.07 4.31 8.62
N GLU A 16 -9.66 4.16 7.43
CA GLU A 16 -10.88 3.39 7.26
C GLU A 16 -10.56 1.90 7.36
N LEU A 17 -11.25 1.20 8.26
CA LEU A 17 -11.04 -0.24 8.48
C LEU A 17 -11.76 -1.09 7.44
N ALA A 18 -11.11 -2.17 7.02
CA ALA A 18 -11.57 -3.08 5.98
C ALA A 18 -12.63 -4.08 6.47
N THR A 19 -13.60 -3.61 7.24
CA THR A 19 -14.76 -4.41 7.63
C THR A 19 -15.77 -4.49 6.49
N LYS A 20 -16.58 -5.54 6.46
CA LYS A 20 -17.66 -5.68 5.47
C LYS A 20 -18.83 -4.75 5.75
N THR A 21 -19.06 -4.49 7.04
CA THR A 21 -20.16 -3.67 7.52
C THR A 21 -19.66 -2.50 8.35
N LYS A 22 -20.49 -1.47 8.45
CA LYS A 22 -20.21 -0.26 9.22
C LYS A 22 -20.03 -0.53 10.71
N ILE A 23 -19.49 0.45 11.43
CA ILE A 23 -19.14 0.29 12.85
C ILE A 23 -20.34 -0.01 13.75
N PHE A 24 -21.51 0.57 13.47
CA PHE A 24 -22.68 0.47 14.34
C PHE A 24 -23.93 -0.07 13.64
N CYS A 25 -23.82 -0.53 12.38
CA CYS A 25 -24.94 -1.10 11.64
C CYS A 25 -24.47 -2.12 10.60
N GLY A 26 -25.40 -2.76 9.93
CA GLY A 26 -25.12 -3.80 8.94
C GLY A 26 -24.92 -3.31 7.51
N CYS A 27 -24.89 -2.00 7.26
CA CYS A 27 -24.69 -1.46 5.91
C CYS A 27 -23.28 -1.74 5.38
N SER A 28 -23.18 -1.87 4.04
CA SER A 28 -21.91 -2.12 3.37
C SER A 28 -20.94 -0.95 3.51
N THR A 29 -19.65 -1.26 3.66
CA THR A 29 -18.55 -0.30 3.63
C THR A 29 -17.90 -0.17 2.26
N ALA A 30 -18.42 -0.85 1.22
CA ALA A 30 -17.85 -0.87 -0.11
C ALA A 30 -17.75 0.55 -0.70
N PHE A 31 -16.58 0.87 -1.26
CA PHE A 31 -16.32 2.14 -1.93
C PHE A 31 -16.95 2.18 -3.33
N GLY A 32 -17.40 3.36 -3.75
CA GLY A 32 -17.84 3.60 -5.13
C GLY A 32 -19.30 3.20 -5.45
N GLY A 33 -20.10 2.88 -4.45
CA GLY A 33 -21.54 2.65 -4.64
C GLY A 33 -22.28 3.93 -5.05
N ALA A 34 -23.43 3.79 -5.71
CA ALA A 34 -24.29 4.94 -6.02
C ALA A 34 -24.69 5.68 -4.74
N PRO A 35 -24.80 7.02 -4.78
CA PRO A 35 -25.07 7.81 -3.57
C PRO A 35 -26.28 7.32 -2.78
N ASN A 36 -26.13 7.27 -1.46
CA ASN A 36 -27.16 6.89 -0.50
C ASN A 36 -27.80 5.50 -0.71
N THR A 37 -27.02 4.56 -1.26
CA THR A 37 -27.47 3.16 -1.42
C THR A 37 -26.98 2.24 -0.31
N HIS A 38 -25.96 2.64 0.45
CA HIS A 38 -25.42 1.91 1.61
C HIS A 38 -25.81 2.62 2.91
N THR A 39 -27.10 2.79 3.13
CA THR A 39 -27.64 3.55 4.27
C THR A 39 -28.79 2.80 4.96
N CYS A 40 -28.95 3.08 6.24
CA CYS A 40 -30.06 2.58 7.05
C CYS A 40 -30.45 3.62 8.12
N PRO A 41 -31.53 3.41 8.90
CA PRO A 41 -31.90 4.36 9.94
C PRO A 41 -30.81 4.67 10.97
N VAL A 42 -29.92 3.72 11.26
CA VAL A 42 -28.83 3.93 12.23
C VAL A 42 -27.77 4.88 11.66
N CYS A 43 -27.20 4.59 10.51
CA CYS A 43 -26.12 5.43 9.94
C CYS A 43 -26.60 6.76 9.35
N THR A 44 -27.92 6.93 9.18
CA THR A 44 -28.52 8.22 8.81
C THR A 44 -29.07 9.00 10.02
N GLY A 45 -28.90 8.47 11.23
CA GLY A 45 -29.27 9.16 12.47
C GLY A 45 -30.77 9.37 12.68
N MET A 46 -31.60 8.43 12.23
CA MET A 46 -33.04 8.54 12.41
C MET A 46 -33.45 8.34 13.88
N PRO A 47 -34.47 9.08 14.35
CA PRO A 47 -34.97 8.94 15.72
C PRO A 47 -35.37 7.52 16.05
N GLY A 48 -34.97 7.05 17.24
CA GLY A 48 -35.31 5.73 17.74
C GLY A 48 -34.39 4.60 17.29
N SER A 49 -33.43 4.86 16.40
CA SER A 49 -32.42 3.87 16.02
C SER A 49 -31.31 3.78 17.08
N LEU A 50 -30.78 2.57 17.29
CA LEU A 50 -29.73 2.32 18.26
C LEU A 50 -28.51 1.69 17.59
N PRO A 51 -27.29 2.12 17.95
CA PRO A 51 -26.06 1.55 17.44
C PRO A 51 -25.77 0.18 18.04
N VAL A 52 -25.15 -0.71 17.26
CA VAL A 52 -24.60 -2.00 17.73
C VAL A 52 -23.18 -2.14 17.23
N LEU A 53 -22.23 -2.23 18.15
CA LEU A 53 -20.81 -2.25 17.83
C LEU A 53 -20.40 -3.48 17.01
N ASN A 54 -19.72 -3.25 15.94
CA ASN A 54 -19.07 -4.28 15.12
C ASN A 54 -17.80 -4.79 15.83
N ARG A 55 -17.81 -6.05 16.24
CA ARG A 55 -16.69 -6.69 16.93
C ARG A 55 -15.38 -6.63 16.14
N LYS A 56 -15.43 -6.77 14.82
CA LYS A 56 -14.25 -6.77 13.96
C LYS A 56 -13.50 -5.43 13.99
N VAL A 57 -14.20 -4.33 14.22
CA VAL A 57 -13.58 -3.00 14.38
C VAL A 57 -12.68 -2.99 15.62
N VAL A 58 -13.14 -3.52 16.73
CA VAL A 58 -12.34 -3.62 17.96
C VAL A 58 -11.11 -4.50 17.73
N GLU A 59 -11.28 -5.61 17.04
CA GLU A 59 -10.18 -6.54 16.72
C GLU A 59 -9.12 -5.89 15.83
N TYR A 60 -9.52 -5.16 14.81
CA TYR A 60 -8.57 -4.41 13.96
C TYR A 60 -7.85 -3.30 14.73
N ALA A 61 -8.58 -2.56 15.56
CA ALA A 61 -7.97 -1.52 16.39
C ALA A 61 -6.93 -2.09 17.35
N MET A 62 -7.23 -3.19 18.02
CA MET A 62 -6.28 -3.92 18.88
C MET A 62 -5.06 -4.41 18.07
N ALA A 63 -5.29 -4.98 16.89
CA ALA A 63 -4.21 -5.49 16.05
C ALA A 63 -3.24 -4.38 15.63
N VAL A 64 -3.75 -3.22 15.21
CA VAL A 64 -2.93 -2.05 14.89
C VAL A 64 -2.19 -1.55 16.12
N GLY A 65 -2.87 -1.48 17.27
CA GLY A 65 -2.25 -1.07 18.54
C GLY A 65 -1.10 -1.99 18.95
N LEU A 66 -1.29 -3.29 18.89
CA LEU A 66 -0.24 -4.27 19.20
C LEU A 66 0.95 -4.16 18.24
N ALA A 67 0.69 -4.00 16.95
CA ALA A 67 1.73 -3.87 15.93
C ALA A 67 2.54 -2.56 16.04
N THR A 68 1.99 -1.56 16.71
CA THR A 68 2.62 -0.27 16.96
C THR A 68 3.04 -0.09 18.43
N ASN A 69 3.18 -1.18 19.14
CA ASN A 69 3.69 -1.24 20.52
C ASN A 69 2.87 -0.44 21.55
N CYS A 70 1.57 -0.29 21.29
CA CYS A 70 0.66 0.37 22.22
C CYS A 70 0.27 -0.54 23.41
N SER A 71 -0.08 0.09 24.52
CA SER A 71 -0.84 -0.54 25.58
C SER A 71 -2.32 -0.57 25.21
N ILE A 72 -2.99 -1.69 25.41
CA ILE A 72 -4.43 -1.84 25.15
C ILE A 72 -5.23 -1.46 26.39
N THR A 73 -6.19 -0.55 26.22
CA THR A 73 -7.14 -0.19 27.27
C THR A 73 -8.20 -1.28 27.36
N ARG A 74 -8.09 -2.12 28.38
CA ARG A 74 -8.91 -3.33 28.56
C ARG A 74 -10.38 -3.03 28.82
N ASP A 75 -10.66 -1.92 29.46
CA ASP A 75 -11.99 -1.40 29.70
C ASP A 75 -12.11 -0.02 29.09
N CYS A 76 -12.77 0.08 27.97
CA CYS A 76 -12.93 1.33 27.22
C CYS A 76 -14.40 1.54 26.82
N LYS A 77 -14.71 2.74 26.38
CA LYS A 77 -16.06 3.13 25.99
C LYS A 77 -16.04 4.17 24.90
N PHE A 78 -17.18 4.38 24.28
CA PHE A 78 -17.40 5.44 23.32
C PHE A 78 -17.95 6.70 23.98
N ASP A 79 -17.60 7.84 23.38
CA ASP A 79 -18.08 9.16 23.73
C ASP A 79 -18.76 9.79 22.52
N ARG A 80 -19.61 10.78 22.78
CA ARG A 80 -20.23 11.61 21.74
C ARG A 80 -19.47 12.92 21.61
N LYS A 81 -19.02 13.20 20.38
CA LYS A 81 -18.45 14.49 19.97
C LYS A 81 -19.54 15.28 19.26
N ASN A 82 -20.08 16.29 19.94
CA ASN A 82 -21.26 17.01 19.46
C ASN A 82 -20.89 18.19 18.56
N TYR A 83 -21.38 18.17 17.32
CA TYR A 83 -21.27 19.28 16.38
C TYR A 83 -22.33 19.15 15.28
N PHE A 84 -22.72 20.29 14.70
CA PHE A 84 -23.70 20.34 13.62
C PHE A 84 -23.01 20.58 12.29
N TYR A 85 -23.19 19.66 11.38
CA TYR A 85 -22.77 19.78 9.99
C TYR A 85 -23.60 18.84 9.11
N PRO A 86 -23.87 19.19 7.83
CA PRO A 86 -24.73 18.35 6.99
C PRO A 86 -24.28 16.91 6.82
N ASP A 87 -22.98 16.64 6.86
CA ASP A 87 -22.41 15.30 6.76
C ASP A 87 -22.47 14.47 8.05
N ASN A 88 -22.90 15.10 9.15
CA ASN A 88 -23.04 14.50 10.48
C ASN A 88 -24.51 14.33 10.84
N PRO A 89 -25.19 13.25 10.38
CA PRO A 89 -26.66 13.18 10.38
C PRO A 89 -27.29 13.16 11.76
N GLN A 90 -26.60 12.64 12.77
CA GLN A 90 -27.09 12.57 14.14
C GLN A 90 -26.71 13.77 15.00
N ASN A 91 -25.97 14.73 14.42
CA ASN A 91 -25.45 15.92 15.10
C ASN A 91 -24.39 15.61 16.18
N TYR A 92 -23.89 14.42 16.22
CA TYR A 92 -22.72 14.01 16.99
C TYR A 92 -21.98 12.89 16.24
N GLN A 93 -20.69 12.79 16.48
CA GLN A 93 -19.85 11.67 16.04
C GLN A 93 -19.56 10.79 17.24
N ILE A 94 -19.74 9.49 17.08
CA ILE A 94 -19.32 8.53 18.11
C ILE A 94 -17.82 8.31 17.96
N SER A 95 -17.07 8.55 19.04
CA SER A 95 -15.62 8.54 19.10
C SER A 95 -15.14 8.09 20.48
N GLN A 96 -13.88 8.24 20.80
CA GLN A 96 -13.33 7.94 22.13
C GLN A 96 -12.40 9.09 22.56
N LEU A 97 -12.77 9.87 23.54
CA LEU A 97 -11.92 10.90 24.12
C LEU A 97 -11.22 10.42 25.41
N TYR A 98 -12.02 9.92 26.37
CA TYR A 98 -11.54 9.65 27.71
C TYR A 98 -10.79 8.34 27.86
N LEU A 99 -11.23 7.31 27.15
CA LEU A 99 -10.66 5.94 27.21
C LEU A 99 -10.39 5.40 25.79
N PRO A 100 -9.41 5.96 25.06
CA PRO A 100 -9.04 5.41 23.75
C PRO A 100 -8.55 3.98 23.90
N ILE A 101 -8.82 3.15 22.89
CA ILE A 101 -8.52 1.72 22.96
C ILE A 101 -7.02 1.43 23.05
N CYS A 102 -6.16 2.28 22.49
CA CYS A 102 -4.71 2.10 22.52
C CYS A 102 -4.02 3.37 22.99
N ARG A 103 -2.91 3.21 23.71
CA ARG A 103 -2.09 4.32 24.24
C ARG A 103 -0.60 3.99 24.18
N ASP A 104 0.22 5.05 24.17
CA ASP A 104 1.66 5.00 24.47
C ASP A 104 2.43 4.01 23.59
N GLY A 105 2.17 4.02 22.30
CA GLY A 105 2.91 3.23 21.34
C GLY A 105 4.09 3.93 20.72
N HIS A 106 4.73 3.25 19.78
CA HIS A 106 5.79 3.83 18.95
C HIS A 106 5.96 3.08 17.64
N VAL A 107 6.48 3.77 16.66
CA VAL A 107 6.89 3.22 15.37
C VAL A 107 8.36 3.55 15.18
N ASP A 108 9.19 2.52 15.01
CA ASP A 108 10.62 2.68 14.77
C ASP A 108 10.88 2.79 13.27
N VAL A 109 11.49 3.87 12.84
CA VAL A 109 11.78 4.16 11.44
C VAL A 109 13.28 4.24 11.21
N LYS A 110 13.69 3.85 9.99
CA LYS A 110 15.06 3.98 9.52
C LYS A 110 15.09 4.98 8.37
N LEU A 111 15.96 5.98 8.50
CA LEU A 111 16.14 7.04 7.51
C LEU A 111 17.16 6.63 6.45
N GLU A 112 17.26 7.40 5.36
CA GLU A 112 18.15 7.11 4.23
C GLU A 112 19.64 7.04 4.64
N ASP A 113 20.05 7.88 5.60
CA ASP A 113 21.42 7.87 6.13
C ASP A 113 21.71 6.69 7.08
N GLY A 114 20.75 5.81 7.31
CA GLY A 114 20.85 4.68 8.23
C GLY A 114 20.50 5.01 9.68
N THR A 115 20.21 6.26 10.01
CA THR A 115 19.78 6.67 11.35
C THR A 115 18.45 6.03 11.69
N GLU A 116 18.32 5.49 12.90
CA GLU A 116 17.07 4.96 13.43
C GLU A 116 16.44 5.98 14.38
N LYS A 117 15.12 6.10 14.30
CA LYS A 117 14.34 6.98 15.17
C LYS A 117 13.04 6.32 15.57
N SER A 118 12.65 6.50 16.83
CA SER A 118 11.37 6.05 17.36
C SER A 118 10.40 7.23 17.38
N ILE A 119 9.27 7.10 16.69
CA ILE A 119 8.19 8.08 16.69
C ILE A 119 7.10 7.55 17.62
N ARG A 120 6.84 8.25 18.70
CA ARG A 120 5.85 7.84 19.70
C ARG A 120 4.43 8.06 19.18
N ILE A 121 3.56 7.13 19.51
CA ILE A 121 2.11 7.25 19.32
C ILE A 121 1.50 7.61 20.66
N HIS A 122 0.77 8.72 20.70
CA HIS A 122 0.05 9.17 21.88
C HIS A 122 -1.14 8.25 22.17
N GLU A 123 -1.98 8.02 21.15
CA GLU A 123 -3.16 7.19 21.26
C GLU A 123 -3.65 6.70 19.90
N ILE A 124 -4.47 5.64 19.96
CA ILE A 124 -5.33 5.20 18.85
C ILE A 124 -6.74 5.09 19.43
N HIS A 125 -7.71 5.70 18.76
CA HIS A 125 -9.11 5.57 19.14
C HIS A 125 -9.98 5.16 17.96
N MET A 126 -11.11 4.53 18.28
CA MET A 126 -12.12 4.12 17.31
C MET A 126 -13.16 5.22 17.15
N GLU A 127 -13.61 5.43 15.93
CA GLU A 127 -14.67 6.41 15.62
C GLU A 127 -15.41 6.03 14.34
N GLU A 128 -16.48 6.75 14.03
CA GLU A 128 -17.20 6.61 12.78
C GLU A 128 -16.85 7.73 11.81
N ASP A 129 -16.85 7.41 10.52
CA ASP A 129 -16.67 8.44 9.48
C ASP A 129 -17.95 9.23 9.27
N ALA A 130 -17.82 10.46 8.78
CA ALA A 130 -18.92 11.30 8.36
C ALA A 130 -19.33 11.03 6.92
N GLY A 131 -20.48 11.52 6.50
CA GLY A 131 -20.91 11.51 5.11
C GLY A 131 -20.03 12.40 4.22
N LYS A 132 -20.30 12.41 2.94
CA LYS A 132 -19.65 13.30 1.96
C LYS A 132 -20.57 14.44 1.56
N LEU A 133 -20.02 15.65 1.48
CA LEU A 133 -20.66 16.79 0.85
C LEU A 133 -20.16 16.91 -0.58
N ILE A 134 -21.09 17.06 -1.52
CA ILE A 134 -20.81 17.27 -2.93
C ILE A 134 -21.39 18.65 -3.29
N HIS A 135 -20.51 19.61 -3.53
CA HIS A 135 -20.89 20.95 -3.95
C HIS A 135 -21.13 20.96 -5.45
N ASP A 136 -22.31 21.49 -5.86
CA ASP A 136 -22.61 21.69 -7.27
C ASP A 136 -21.91 22.95 -7.78
N GLU A 137 -21.24 22.85 -8.93
CA GLU A 137 -20.52 23.99 -9.53
C GLU A 137 -21.46 24.96 -10.24
N TRP A 138 -22.68 24.53 -10.59
CA TRP A 138 -23.64 25.28 -11.41
C TRP A 138 -24.81 25.79 -10.63
N GLU A 139 -25.19 25.12 -9.56
CA GLU A 139 -26.29 25.51 -8.68
C GLU A 139 -25.78 25.77 -7.26
N ASP A 140 -26.39 26.72 -6.57
CA ASP A 140 -26.05 27.04 -5.18
C ASP A 140 -26.67 26.00 -4.22
N VAL A 141 -26.29 24.74 -4.43
CA VAL A 141 -26.72 23.59 -3.63
C VAL A 141 -25.57 22.66 -3.31
N SER A 142 -25.70 21.93 -2.23
CA SER A 142 -24.81 20.84 -1.86
C SER A 142 -25.61 19.55 -1.68
N TYR A 143 -25.12 18.47 -2.24
CA TYR A 143 -25.68 17.14 -2.05
C TYR A 143 -24.95 16.44 -0.92
N VAL A 144 -25.66 15.61 -0.17
CA VAL A 144 -25.09 14.80 0.91
C VAL A 144 -25.20 13.33 0.56
N ASP A 145 -24.05 12.66 0.53
CA ASP A 145 -23.95 11.21 0.35
C ASP A 145 -23.56 10.56 1.68
N TYR A 146 -24.46 9.77 2.25
CA TYR A 146 -24.26 9.08 3.53
C TYR A 146 -23.68 7.66 3.38
N ASN A 147 -23.25 7.25 2.21
CA ASN A 147 -22.61 5.93 2.05
C ASN A 147 -21.39 5.77 2.95
N ARG A 148 -20.62 6.82 3.14
CA ARG A 148 -19.44 6.80 4.03
C ARG A 148 -19.83 6.98 5.50
N SER A 149 -20.97 7.56 5.82
CA SER A 149 -21.41 7.78 7.21
C SER A 149 -21.47 6.47 7.98
N GLY A 150 -20.72 6.39 9.07
CA GLY A 150 -20.63 5.18 9.90
C GLY A 150 -19.60 4.15 9.42
N VAL A 151 -18.82 4.43 8.38
CA VAL A 151 -17.67 3.60 8.01
C VAL A 151 -16.67 3.62 9.17
N PRO A 152 -16.16 2.45 9.62
CA PRO A 152 -15.28 2.42 10.78
C PRO A 152 -13.96 3.13 10.53
N LEU A 153 -13.56 3.98 11.44
CA LEU A 153 -12.28 4.66 11.46
C LEU A 153 -11.50 4.31 12.72
N ILE A 154 -10.19 4.29 12.59
CA ILE A 154 -9.27 4.54 13.70
C ILE A 154 -8.50 5.82 13.42
N GLU A 155 -8.27 6.59 14.46
CA GLU A 155 -7.38 7.76 14.42
C GLU A 155 -6.13 7.44 15.21
N ILE A 156 -4.97 7.62 14.57
CA ILE A 156 -3.67 7.37 15.15
C ILE A 156 -2.99 8.72 15.35
N VAL A 157 -2.84 9.12 16.59
CA VAL A 157 -2.29 10.41 16.98
C VAL A 157 -0.85 10.22 17.44
N SER A 158 0.10 10.81 16.71
CA SER A 158 1.51 10.77 17.13
C SER A 158 1.83 11.85 18.15
N GLU A 159 2.89 11.63 18.92
CA GLU A 159 3.57 12.71 19.63
C GLU A 159 4.31 13.61 18.62
N PRO A 160 4.64 14.86 18.98
CA PRO A 160 5.33 15.79 18.06
C PRO A 160 6.84 15.49 17.99
N ASP A 161 7.18 14.28 17.58
CA ASP A 161 8.54 13.76 17.57
C ASP A 161 9.25 13.96 16.23
N MET A 162 8.52 14.24 15.16
CA MET A 162 9.10 14.38 13.81
C MET A 162 9.64 15.79 13.58
N ARG A 163 10.73 15.88 12.82
CA ARG A 163 11.49 17.13 12.65
C ARG A 163 11.65 17.59 11.21
N ASN A 164 11.25 16.76 10.26
CA ASN A 164 11.32 17.07 8.83
C ASN A 164 10.38 16.16 8.02
N ALA A 165 10.27 16.45 6.73
CA ALA A 165 9.41 15.68 5.81
C ALA A 165 9.89 14.24 5.64
N GLU A 166 11.19 13.97 5.64
CA GLU A 166 11.74 12.61 5.53
C GLU A 166 11.26 11.72 6.68
N GLU A 167 11.30 12.21 7.91
CA GLU A 167 10.81 11.48 9.07
C GLU A 167 9.31 11.21 9.00
N VAL A 168 8.54 12.19 8.52
CA VAL A 168 7.08 12.04 8.32
C VAL A 168 6.77 10.96 7.29
N ILE A 169 7.44 10.98 6.15
CA ILE A 169 7.22 9.99 5.09
C ILE A 169 7.68 8.61 5.55
N ALA A 170 8.79 8.49 6.26
CA ALA A 170 9.25 7.22 6.83
C ALA A 170 8.23 6.64 7.82
N TYR A 171 7.69 7.47 8.70
CA TYR A 171 6.63 7.10 9.64
C TYR A 171 5.36 6.62 8.94
N LEU A 172 4.85 7.41 7.99
CA LEU A 172 3.64 7.08 7.24
C LEU A 172 3.80 5.82 6.38
N THR A 173 4.95 5.66 5.75
CA THR A 173 5.25 4.48 4.93
C THR A 173 5.22 3.21 5.78
N LYS A 174 5.89 3.23 6.93
CA LYS A 174 5.91 2.07 7.84
C LYS A 174 4.54 1.80 8.46
N LEU A 175 3.84 2.83 8.87
CA LEU A 175 2.50 2.71 9.44
C LEU A 175 1.52 2.11 8.42
N ARG A 176 1.51 2.63 7.20
CA ARG A 176 0.68 2.12 6.11
C ARG A 176 0.98 0.65 5.81
N ASN A 177 2.25 0.32 5.64
CA ASN A 177 2.68 -1.05 5.37
C ASN A 177 2.25 -2.01 6.50
N THR A 178 2.44 -1.63 7.74
CA THR A 178 2.02 -2.41 8.91
C THR A 178 0.51 -2.69 8.92
N ILE A 179 -0.29 -1.66 8.66
CA ILE A 179 -1.76 -1.78 8.63
C ILE A 179 -2.21 -2.66 7.46
N GLN A 180 -1.59 -2.51 6.29
CA GLN A 180 -1.87 -3.37 5.13
C GLN A 180 -1.50 -4.83 5.39
N TYR A 181 -0.37 -5.10 6.03
CA TYR A 181 0.02 -6.46 6.44
C TYR A 181 -0.98 -7.12 7.39
N LEU A 182 -1.59 -6.35 8.26
CA LEU A 182 -2.65 -6.82 9.15
C LEU A 182 -3.97 -7.12 8.41
N GLY A 183 -4.11 -6.66 7.17
CA GLY A 183 -5.38 -6.71 6.46
C GLY A 183 -6.44 -5.77 7.04
N ALA A 184 -6.04 -4.83 7.89
CA ALA A 184 -6.96 -3.93 8.59
C ALA A 184 -7.47 -2.78 7.70
N SER A 185 -6.74 -2.40 6.67
CA SER A 185 -7.13 -1.39 5.68
C SER A 185 -6.30 -1.52 4.41
N ASP A 186 -6.84 -1.03 3.30
CA ASP A 186 -6.09 -0.87 2.03
C ASP A 186 -5.25 0.42 2.01
N CYS A 187 -5.51 1.36 2.92
CA CYS A 187 -4.74 2.59 3.11
C CYS A 187 -4.48 3.38 1.81
N LYS A 188 -5.53 3.64 1.04
CA LYS A 188 -5.46 4.42 -0.20
C LYS A 188 -5.77 5.90 0.05
N LEU A 189 -4.74 6.74 0.00
CA LEU A 189 -4.87 8.20 0.19
C LEU A 189 -5.80 8.83 -0.85
N GLN A 190 -5.72 8.41 -2.10
CA GLN A 190 -6.56 8.93 -3.19
C GLN A 190 -8.04 8.58 -3.06
N GLU A 191 -8.39 7.51 -2.37
CA GLU A 191 -9.77 7.11 -2.10
C GLU A 191 -10.27 7.56 -0.71
N GLY A 192 -9.36 8.13 0.09
CA GLY A 192 -9.68 8.61 1.43
C GLY A 192 -9.76 7.52 2.51
N SER A 193 -9.32 6.29 2.22
CA SER A 193 -9.23 5.24 3.24
C SER A 193 -8.03 5.40 4.17
N MET A 194 -7.10 6.26 3.83
CA MET A 194 -6.06 6.79 4.71
C MET A 194 -5.99 8.30 4.50
N ARG A 195 -6.00 9.06 5.59
CA ARG A 195 -5.91 10.53 5.59
C ARG A 195 -4.93 10.95 6.66
N ALA A 196 -4.08 11.93 6.35
CA ALA A 196 -3.11 12.46 7.29
C ALA A 196 -3.26 13.99 7.40
N ASP A 197 -3.40 14.47 8.62
CA ASP A 197 -3.37 15.88 8.95
C ASP A 197 -2.03 16.20 9.63
N VAL A 198 -1.35 17.23 9.14
CA VAL A 198 -0.03 17.61 9.63
C VAL A 198 -0.15 18.78 10.59
N ASN A 199 0.28 18.55 11.83
CA ASN A 199 0.43 19.60 12.84
C ASN A 199 1.90 20.03 12.85
N LEU A 200 2.15 21.30 12.54
CA LEU A 200 3.50 21.83 12.37
C LEU A 200 3.68 23.14 13.14
N SER A 201 4.79 23.24 13.88
CA SER A 201 5.27 24.47 14.47
C SER A 201 6.77 24.62 14.23
N VAL A 202 7.28 25.83 14.39
CA VAL A 202 8.72 26.12 14.36
C VAL A 202 9.14 26.77 15.66
N ARG A 203 10.37 26.48 16.10
CA ARG A 203 11.01 27.08 17.26
C ARG A 203 12.48 27.34 16.97
N GLU A 204 13.09 28.22 17.76
CA GLU A 204 14.53 28.37 17.66
C GLU A 204 15.22 27.08 18.06
N LYS A 205 16.27 26.70 17.35
CA LYS A 205 17.03 25.49 17.62
C LYS A 205 17.60 25.52 19.05
N GLY A 206 17.37 24.43 19.78
CA GLY A 206 17.75 24.31 21.17
C GLY A 206 16.70 24.80 22.17
N SER A 207 15.61 25.41 21.71
CA SER A 207 14.48 25.76 22.59
C SER A 207 13.72 24.50 23.01
N THR A 208 13.21 24.48 24.24
CA THR A 208 12.33 23.42 24.75
C THR A 208 10.87 23.81 24.68
N GLU A 209 10.57 25.08 24.38
CA GLU A 209 9.19 25.56 24.23
C GLU A 209 8.69 25.35 22.82
N PHE A 210 7.44 24.87 22.69
CA PHE A 210 6.78 24.74 21.40
C PHE A 210 6.40 26.10 20.83
N GLY A 211 6.53 26.24 19.50
CA GLY A 211 5.97 27.35 18.76
C GLY A 211 4.46 27.20 18.60
N THR A 212 3.85 28.13 17.87
CA THR A 212 2.44 28.07 17.55
C THR A 212 2.17 27.07 16.42
N ARG A 213 1.32 26.11 16.69
CA ARG A 213 0.97 25.01 15.79
C ARG A 213 -0.08 25.40 14.77
N THR A 214 0.13 25.02 13.50
CA THR A 214 -0.90 25.02 12.47
C THR A 214 -1.21 23.60 12.02
N GLU A 215 -2.44 23.35 11.63
CA GLU A 215 -2.88 22.06 11.10
C GLU A 215 -3.11 22.20 9.59
N THR A 216 -2.50 21.34 8.78
CA THR A 216 -2.68 21.30 7.33
C THR A 216 -3.47 20.07 6.93
N LYS A 217 -4.57 20.29 6.20
CA LYS A 217 -5.51 19.28 5.69
C LYS A 217 -5.47 19.19 4.16
N ASN A 218 -6.19 18.22 3.62
CA ASN A 218 -6.32 17.97 2.18
C ASN A 218 -5.03 17.52 1.51
N LEU A 219 -4.36 16.57 2.14
CA LEU A 219 -3.11 15.99 1.68
C LEU A 219 -3.38 14.60 1.09
N ASN A 220 -3.37 14.48 -0.25
CA ASN A 220 -3.84 13.30 -0.96
C ASN A 220 -2.74 12.38 -1.49
N SER A 221 -1.48 12.69 -1.20
CA SER A 221 -0.33 11.86 -1.55
C SER A 221 0.85 12.14 -0.60
N PHE A 222 1.80 11.23 -0.54
CA PHE A 222 3.01 11.45 0.26
C PHE A 222 3.86 12.59 -0.29
N SER A 223 3.91 12.76 -1.60
CA SER A 223 4.61 13.89 -2.20
C SER A 223 3.93 15.23 -1.90
N ALA A 224 2.60 15.28 -1.85
CA ALA A 224 1.86 16.47 -1.41
C ALA A 224 2.14 16.80 0.06
N ILE A 225 2.22 15.80 0.93
CA ILE A 225 2.59 15.97 2.34
C ILE A 225 3.98 16.58 2.46
N GLN A 226 4.95 16.09 1.69
CA GLN A 226 6.31 16.64 1.69
C GLN A 226 6.33 18.10 1.25
N ARG A 227 5.66 18.44 0.14
CA ARG A 227 5.57 19.83 -0.34
C ARG A 227 4.88 20.74 0.66
N ALA A 228 3.81 20.27 1.28
CA ALA A 228 3.07 21.04 2.29
C ALA A 228 3.92 21.33 3.53
N ILE A 229 4.69 20.37 4.01
CA ILE A 229 5.60 20.54 5.14
C ILE A 229 6.68 21.58 4.81
N GLU A 230 7.30 21.48 3.65
CA GLU A 230 8.33 22.42 3.20
C GLU A 230 7.77 23.85 3.05
N ALA A 231 6.60 24.00 2.44
CA ALA A 231 5.93 25.28 2.27
C ALA A 231 5.51 25.91 3.61
N GLU A 232 4.92 25.13 4.51
CA GLU A 232 4.46 25.62 5.81
C GLU A 232 5.63 26.01 6.72
N THR A 233 6.71 25.24 6.69
CA THR A 233 7.95 25.58 7.40
C THR A 233 8.49 26.95 6.96
N ALA A 234 8.62 27.16 5.66
CA ALA A 234 9.07 28.42 5.09
C ALA A 234 8.12 29.57 5.45
N ARG A 235 6.82 29.37 5.34
CA ARG A 235 5.81 30.37 5.68
C ARG A 235 5.89 30.83 7.13
N GLN A 236 6.00 29.88 8.08
CA GLN A 236 6.10 30.22 9.51
C GLN A 236 7.39 30.93 9.84
N ILE A 237 8.52 30.49 9.29
CA ILE A 237 9.82 31.16 9.48
C ILE A 237 9.77 32.58 8.95
N ASP A 238 9.22 32.81 7.77
CA ASP A 238 9.11 34.15 7.17
C ASP A 238 8.27 35.09 8.04
N ILE A 239 7.16 34.59 8.60
CA ILE A 239 6.33 35.39 9.54
C ILE A 239 7.13 35.81 10.77
N ILE A 240 7.85 34.88 11.38
CA ILE A 240 8.64 35.12 12.59
C ILE A 240 9.80 36.08 12.31
N GLU A 241 10.54 35.88 11.21
CA GLU A 241 11.64 36.75 10.81
C GLU A 241 11.18 38.17 10.46
N ALA A 242 9.96 38.35 9.99
CA ALA A 242 9.34 39.64 9.74
C ALA A 242 8.81 40.33 11.01
N GLY A 243 8.98 39.70 12.18
CA GLY A 243 8.51 40.23 13.48
C GLY A 243 7.04 39.94 13.77
N GLY A 244 6.36 39.14 12.95
CA GLY A 244 4.99 38.71 13.16
C GLY A 244 4.86 37.51 14.08
N GLN A 245 3.63 37.07 14.31
CA GLN A 245 3.30 35.90 15.09
C GLN A 245 2.49 34.92 14.25
N VAL A 246 2.82 33.63 14.35
CA VAL A 246 2.04 32.56 13.72
C VAL A 246 0.70 32.44 14.44
N VAL A 247 -0.39 32.40 13.71
CA VAL A 247 -1.73 32.19 14.24
C VAL A 247 -2.05 30.70 14.25
N GLN A 248 -2.58 30.21 15.37
CA GLN A 248 -3.05 28.83 15.46
C GLN A 248 -4.33 28.66 14.65
N GLU A 249 -4.24 27.94 13.55
CA GLU A 249 -5.33 27.78 12.59
C GLU A 249 -5.27 26.45 11.86
N THR A 250 -6.38 26.07 11.22
CA THR A 250 -6.45 24.98 10.26
C THR A 250 -6.28 25.57 8.87
N ARG A 251 -5.38 24.97 8.08
CA ARG A 251 -5.08 25.38 6.71
C ARG A 251 -5.38 24.23 5.75
N ARG A 252 -5.84 24.58 4.55
CA ARG A 252 -6.10 23.64 3.47
C ARG A 252 -5.01 23.75 2.41
N TRP A 253 -4.43 22.60 2.05
CA TRP A 253 -3.44 22.51 0.98
C TRP A 253 -4.10 22.50 -0.40
N ASN A 254 -3.55 23.31 -1.31
CA ASN A 254 -3.86 23.27 -2.73
C ASN A 254 -2.62 22.76 -3.47
N ASP A 255 -2.67 21.49 -3.90
CA ASP A 255 -1.50 20.85 -4.50
C ASP A 255 -1.20 21.35 -5.91
N ASP A 256 -2.21 21.79 -6.66
CA ASP A 256 -2.02 22.33 -8.01
C ASP A 256 -1.26 23.65 -8.00
N LYS A 257 -1.52 24.50 -7.02
CA LYS A 257 -0.89 25.81 -6.85
C LYS A 257 0.24 25.82 -5.82
N GLU A 258 0.46 24.70 -5.16
CA GLU A 258 1.52 24.49 -4.15
C GLU A 258 1.49 25.54 -3.01
N TYR A 259 0.30 25.84 -2.48
CA TYR A 259 0.14 26.71 -1.32
C TYR A 259 -0.99 26.24 -0.40
N SER A 260 -1.03 26.78 0.80
CA SER A 260 -2.13 26.59 1.74
C SER A 260 -2.83 27.90 2.03
N TYR A 261 -4.09 27.81 2.43
CA TYR A 261 -4.89 28.94 2.88
C TYR A 261 -5.64 28.61 4.17
N ALA A 262 -5.89 29.65 4.99
CA ALA A 262 -6.57 29.48 6.25
C ALA A 262 -8.04 29.08 6.04
N MET A 263 -8.48 28.07 6.78
CA MET A 263 -9.89 27.65 6.82
C MET A 263 -10.61 28.24 8.03
N ARG A 264 -10.00 28.09 9.22
CA ARG A 264 -10.56 28.58 10.49
C ARG A 264 -9.43 28.82 11.49
N SER A 265 -9.65 29.75 12.42
CA SER A 265 -8.76 29.95 13.57
C SER A 265 -9.24 29.12 14.76
N LYS A 266 -8.40 29.00 15.80
CA LYS A 266 -8.78 28.34 17.05
C LYS A 266 -9.88 29.11 17.81
N GLU A 267 -9.99 30.41 17.59
CA GLU A 267 -11.08 31.23 18.15
C GLU A 267 -12.44 30.76 17.65
N ASP A 268 -12.51 30.15 16.45
CA ASP A 268 -13.71 29.55 15.89
C ASP A 268 -13.90 28.09 16.31
N ALA A 269 -13.00 27.54 17.15
CA ALA A 269 -13.09 26.16 17.60
C ALA A 269 -14.32 25.97 18.48
N GLN A 270 -15.11 24.97 18.15
CA GLN A 270 -16.30 24.64 18.91
C GLN A 270 -15.94 23.83 20.15
N ASP A 271 -16.66 24.08 21.25
CA ASP A 271 -16.68 23.16 22.37
C ASP A 271 -17.58 21.97 22.00
N TYR A 272 -16.97 20.79 21.83
CA TYR A 272 -17.68 19.59 21.43
C TYR A 272 -18.50 18.95 22.55
N ARG A 273 -18.39 19.40 23.77
CA ARG A 273 -19.19 18.92 24.93
C ARG A 273 -19.25 17.40 24.97
N TYR A 274 -18.09 16.75 24.98
CA TYR A 274 -17.99 15.30 25.05
C TYR A 274 -18.68 14.74 26.28
N PHE A 275 -19.41 13.65 26.08
CA PHE A 275 -19.94 12.82 27.16
C PHE A 275 -20.02 11.36 26.70
N PRO A 276 -20.02 10.38 27.66
CA PRO A 276 -20.13 8.97 27.30
C PRO A 276 -21.41 8.68 26.52
N ASP A 277 -21.31 7.86 25.45
CA ASP A 277 -22.48 7.48 24.68
C ASP A 277 -23.35 6.51 25.50
N PRO A 278 -24.61 6.88 25.83
CA PRO A 278 -25.48 6.07 26.67
C PRO A 278 -26.05 4.84 25.96
N ASP A 279 -25.98 4.81 24.61
CA ASP A 279 -26.56 3.74 23.79
C ASP A 279 -25.57 2.59 23.55
N LEU A 280 -24.30 2.77 23.90
CA LEU A 280 -23.25 1.78 23.71
C LEU A 280 -22.76 1.24 25.05
N VAL A 281 -22.73 -0.09 25.17
CA VAL A 281 -22.20 -0.77 26.35
C VAL A 281 -20.68 -0.59 26.39
N PRO A 282 -20.08 -0.35 27.56
CA PRO A 282 -18.63 -0.34 27.71
C PRO A 282 -18.01 -1.63 27.19
N ILE A 283 -16.83 -1.50 26.59
CA ILE A 283 -16.10 -2.62 25.98
C ILE A 283 -15.18 -3.20 27.04
N HIS A 284 -15.30 -4.51 27.31
CA HIS A 284 -14.34 -5.25 28.11
C HIS A 284 -13.55 -6.22 27.23
N ILE A 285 -12.23 -6.04 27.19
CA ILE A 285 -11.33 -6.90 26.44
C ILE A 285 -10.74 -7.93 27.37
N SER A 286 -11.19 -9.19 27.24
CA SER A 286 -10.69 -10.31 28.04
C SER A 286 -9.25 -10.65 27.69
N GLU A 287 -8.54 -11.30 28.60
CA GLU A 287 -7.20 -11.84 28.37
C GLU A 287 -7.18 -12.79 27.16
N GLU A 288 -8.17 -13.67 27.08
CA GLU A 288 -8.31 -14.63 25.98
C GLU A 288 -8.50 -13.94 24.63
N TRP A 289 -9.33 -12.90 24.56
CA TRP A 289 -9.54 -12.15 23.35
C TRP A 289 -8.26 -11.44 22.90
N LEU A 290 -7.59 -10.79 23.83
CA LEU A 290 -6.30 -10.12 23.55
C LEU A 290 -5.25 -11.12 23.06
N ASP A 291 -5.13 -12.28 23.70
CA ASP A 291 -4.18 -13.33 23.30
C ASP A 291 -4.48 -13.86 21.90
N THR A 292 -5.75 -14.04 21.55
CA THR A 292 -6.16 -14.43 20.19
C THR A 292 -5.67 -13.43 19.13
N ILE A 293 -5.78 -12.14 19.41
CA ILE A 293 -5.31 -11.09 18.50
C ILE A 293 -3.77 -11.05 18.42
N LYS A 294 -3.08 -11.25 19.54
CA LYS A 294 -1.61 -11.35 19.57
C LYS A 294 -1.10 -12.52 18.74
N GLU A 295 -1.71 -13.69 18.89
CA GLU A 295 -1.32 -14.91 18.17
C GLU A 295 -1.58 -14.81 16.66
N ALA A 296 -2.57 -14.02 16.25
CA ALA A 296 -2.92 -13.79 14.86
C ALA A 296 -2.03 -12.74 14.16
N GLN A 297 -1.10 -12.09 14.85
CA GLN A 297 -0.17 -11.13 14.25
C GLN A 297 0.68 -11.80 13.18
N PRO A 298 0.74 -11.27 11.94
CA PRO A 298 1.59 -11.83 10.89
C PRO A 298 3.06 -11.49 11.14
N GLU A 299 3.94 -12.14 10.39
CA GLU A 299 5.31 -11.67 10.23
C GLU A 299 5.29 -10.39 9.39
N PHE A 300 5.83 -9.30 9.93
CA PHE A 300 5.85 -8.01 9.25
C PHE A 300 7.04 -7.87 8.29
N LYS A 301 7.02 -6.78 7.51
CA LYS A 301 8.01 -6.52 6.47
C LYS A 301 9.45 -6.62 6.95
N ASP A 302 9.81 -5.96 8.05
CA ASP A 302 11.19 -5.89 8.54
C ASP A 302 11.74 -7.27 8.92
N GLU A 303 10.93 -8.10 9.55
CA GLU A 303 11.27 -9.50 9.87
C GLU A 303 11.43 -10.34 8.61
N LYS A 304 10.52 -10.19 7.65
CA LYS A 304 10.63 -10.86 6.34
C LYS A 304 11.89 -10.45 5.59
N MET A 305 12.27 -9.19 5.62
CA MET A 305 13.48 -8.70 4.95
C MET A 305 14.73 -9.40 5.48
N LEU A 306 14.84 -9.53 6.80
CA LEU A 306 15.96 -10.25 7.42
C LEU A 306 15.96 -11.74 7.04
N ARG A 307 14.80 -12.37 7.13
CA ARG A 307 14.65 -13.80 6.79
C ARG A 307 14.95 -14.09 5.33
N TYR A 308 14.46 -13.28 4.40
CA TYR A 308 14.69 -13.47 2.96
C TYR A 308 16.17 -13.33 2.58
N LYS A 309 16.87 -12.42 3.24
CA LYS A 309 18.30 -12.25 3.03
C LYS A 309 19.10 -13.50 3.43
N GLU A 310 18.76 -14.11 4.56
CA GLU A 310 19.39 -15.32 5.07
C GLU A 310 18.99 -16.58 4.30
N GLU A 311 17.69 -16.78 4.04
CA GLU A 311 17.17 -18.01 3.47
C GLU A 311 17.29 -18.09 1.94
N PHE A 312 17.08 -16.96 1.23
CA PHE A 312 16.93 -16.98 -0.22
C PHE A 312 18.09 -16.35 -0.98
N GLY A 313 18.93 -15.55 -0.33
CA GLY A 313 20.11 -14.93 -0.94
C GLY A 313 19.80 -14.03 -2.14
N ILE A 314 18.63 -13.40 -2.16
CA ILE A 314 18.24 -12.43 -3.19
C ILE A 314 18.73 -11.02 -2.82
N PRO A 315 18.91 -10.11 -3.82
CA PRO A 315 19.40 -8.77 -3.54
C PRO A 315 18.48 -7.96 -2.62
N ASP A 316 19.05 -7.05 -1.84
CA ASP A 316 18.30 -6.19 -0.91
C ASP A 316 17.21 -5.36 -1.61
N TYR A 317 17.47 -4.86 -2.82
CA TYR A 317 16.49 -4.16 -3.63
C TYR A 317 15.26 -5.02 -3.91
N ASP A 318 15.47 -6.26 -4.33
CA ASP A 318 14.41 -7.22 -4.65
C ASP A 318 13.60 -7.57 -3.40
N ILE A 319 14.29 -7.81 -2.28
CA ILE A 319 13.66 -8.09 -0.98
C ILE A 319 12.74 -6.93 -0.59
N ASN A 320 13.23 -5.70 -0.69
CA ASN A 320 12.43 -4.51 -0.35
C ASN A 320 11.18 -4.38 -1.24
N MET A 321 11.31 -4.59 -2.53
CA MET A 321 10.20 -4.51 -3.49
C MET A 321 9.13 -5.58 -3.23
N ILE A 322 9.54 -6.82 -3.00
CA ILE A 322 8.61 -7.94 -2.75
C ILE A 322 7.88 -7.75 -1.42
N THR A 323 8.59 -7.35 -0.38
CA THR A 323 8.03 -7.20 0.97
C THR A 323 7.22 -5.93 1.16
N ASP A 324 7.21 -5.00 0.21
CA ASP A 324 6.32 -3.83 0.24
C ASP A 324 4.83 -4.23 0.22
N SER A 325 4.50 -5.37 -0.37
CA SER A 325 3.16 -5.93 -0.38
C SER A 325 3.14 -7.32 0.27
N LYS A 326 2.24 -7.53 1.23
CA LYS A 326 2.04 -8.87 1.81
C LYS A 326 1.63 -9.87 0.74
N LYS A 327 0.80 -9.45 -0.22
CA LYS A 327 0.36 -10.32 -1.34
C LYS A 327 1.55 -10.81 -2.18
N LEU A 328 2.44 -9.90 -2.55
CA LEU A 328 3.67 -10.26 -3.28
C LEU A 328 4.58 -11.18 -2.46
N ALA A 329 4.75 -10.87 -1.17
CA ALA A 329 5.55 -11.70 -0.27
C ALA A 329 4.97 -13.12 -0.16
N ASP A 330 3.67 -13.25 0.00
CA ASP A 330 2.99 -14.55 0.04
C ASP A 330 3.17 -15.33 -1.27
N ILE A 331 3.00 -14.67 -2.42
CA ILE A 331 3.22 -15.27 -3.73
C ILE A 331 4.68 -15.73 -3.87
N PHE A 332 5.64 -14.91 -3.45
CA PHE A 332 7.05 -15.24 -3.49
C PHE A 332 7.36 -16.49 -2.65
N GLU A 333 6.90 -16.52 -1.40
CA GLU A 333 7.14 -17.65 -0.49
C GLU A 333 6.49 -18.94 -0.97
N GLU A 334 5.23 -18.89 -1.38
CA GLU A 334 4.49 -20.07 -1.85
C GLU A 334 5.05 -20.58 -3.18
N THR A 335 5.36 -19.71 -4.12
CA THR A 335 5.95 -20.10 -5.41
C THR A 335 7.34 -20.70 -5.23
N THR A 336 8.17 -20.10 -4.37
CA THR A 336 9.51 -20.61 -4.05
C THR A 336 9.45 -21.97 -3.37
N ALA A 337 8.48 -22.19 -2.48
CA ALA A 337 8.28 -23.49 -1.85
C ALA A 337 7.94 -24.59 -2.87
N LEU A 338 7.23 -24.24 -3.94
CA LEU A 338 6.85 -25.18 -5.00
C LEU A 338 7.98 -25.52 -5.98
N CYS A 339 8.76 -24.52 -6.39
CA CYS A 339 9.78 -24.72 -7.44
C CYS A 339 11.23 -24.67 -6.95
N ASN A 340 11.47 -24.21 -5.73
CA ASN A 340 12.80 -24.07 -5.11
C ASN A 340 13.82 -23.25 -5.94
N LYS A 341 13.34 -22.17 -6.55
CA LYS A 341 14.13 -21.27 -7.40
C LYS A 341 13.91 -19.80 -7.02
N PRO A 342 14.34 -19.36 -5.81
CA PRO A 342 14.01 -18.05 -5.29
C PRO A 342 14.45 -16.89 -6.16
N LYS A 343 15.61 -16.96 -6.78
CA LYS A 343 16.13 -15.90 -7.67
C LYS A 343 15.26 -15.72 -8.92
N LYS A 344 14.77 -16.82 -9.48
CA LYS A 344 13.89 -16.79 -10.66
C LYS A 344 12.50 -16.28 -10.30
N VAL A 345 11.95 -16.71 -9.18
CA VAL A 345 10.67 -16.20 -8.67
C VAL A 345 10.76 -14.70 -8.41
N SER A 346 11.81 -14.25 -7.74
CA SER A 346 12.08 -12.84 -7.49
C SER A 346 12.13 -12.04 -8.80
N ASN A 347 12.85 -12.52 -9.78
CA ASN A 347 12.96 -11.86 -11.08
C ASN A 347 11.60 -11.72 -11.79
N TRP A 348 10.79 -12.77 -11.79
CA TRP A 348 9.44 -12.71 -12.36
C TRP A 348 8.54 -11.69 -11.65
N LEU A 349 8.62 -11.63 -10.33
CA LEU A 349 7.82 -10.67 -9.55
C LEU A 349 8.26 -9.21 -9.76
N ILE A 350 9.56 -8.96 -9.79
CA ILE A 350 10.08 -7.58 -9.87
C ILE A 350 10.03 -7.05 -11.29
N THR A 351 10.24 -7.88 -12.30
CA THR A 351 10.23 -7.45 -13.70
C THR A 351 8.84 -7.59 -14.33
N GLU A 352 8.44 -8.78 -14.69
CA GLU A 352 7.21 -9.03 -15.44
C GLU A 352 5.94 -8.68 -14.67
N THR A 353 5.85 -9.06 -13.41
CA THR A 353 4.66 -8.76 -12.58
C THR A 353 4.50 -7.26 -12.39
N MET A 354 5.57 -6.55 -12.03
CA MET A 354 5.52 -5.10 -11.84
C MET A 354 5.20 -4.36 -13.15
N ARG A 355 5.74 -4.82 -14.27
CA ARG A 355 5.42 -4.26 -15.58
C ARG A 355 3.93 -4.35 -15.89
N ILE A 356 3.33 -5.52 -15.73
CA ILE A 356 1.91 -5.75 -16.02
C ILE A 356 1.02 -4.96 -15.07
N LEU A 357 1.34 -4.92 -13.78
CA LEU A 357 0.60 -4.13 -12.81
C LEU A 357 0.58 -2.64 -13.19
N LYS A 358 1.71 -2.11 -13.61
CA LYS A 358 1.82 -0.72 -14.06
C LYS A 358 1.02 -0.46 -15.33
N GLU A 359 1.12 -1.33 -16.33
CA GLU A 359 0.39 -1.21 -17.60
C GLU A 359 -1.13 -1.27 -17.40
N LYS A 360 -1.59 -2.11 -16.49
CA LYS A 360 -3.01 -2.30 -16.17
C LYS A 360 -3.53 -1.37 -15.08
N ASN A 361 -2.67 -0.54 -14.51
CA ASN A 361 -2.99 0.32 -13.36
C ASN A 361 -3.62 -0.46 -12.19
N MET A 362 -3.01 -1.60 -11.86
CA MET A 362 -3.43 -2.50 -10.79
C MET A 362 -2.47 -2.45 -9.62
N ASP A 363 -2.98 -2.71 -8.43
CA ASP A 363 -2.19 -2.92 -7.22
C ASP A 363 -1.82 -4.41 -7.06
N PRO A 364 -0.73 -4.75 -6.35
CA PRO A 364 -0.37 -6.14 -6.08
C PRO A 364 -1.49 -6.97 -5.44
N GLU A 365 -2.34 -6.34 -4.65
CA GLU A 365 -3.50 -6.97 -4.00
C GLU A 365 -4.55 -7.48 -4.99
N ASP A 366 -4.55 -6.95 -6.22
CA ASP A 366 -5.48 -7.33 -7.29
C ASP A 366 -5.03 -8.58 -8.08
N ILE A 367 -3.85 -9.11 -7.78
CA ILE A 367 -3.32 -10.31 -8.43
C ILE A 367 -4.19 -11.52 -8.13
N THR A 368 -4.62 -12.23 -9.18
CA THR A 368 -5.50 -13.40 -9.08
C THR A 368 -4.85 -14.71 -9.49
N PHE A 369 -3.67 -14.68 -10.15
CA PHE A 369 -3.00 -15.92 -10.51
C PHE A 369 -2.48 -16.65 -9.26
N SER A 370 -2.44 -17.98 -9.34
CA SER A 370 -1.95 -18.82 -8.25
C SER A 370 -0.42 -18.95 -8.26
N PRO A 371 0.21 -19.11 -7.10
CA PRO A 371 1.62 -19.48 -6.99
C PRO A 371 1.96 -20.76 -7.75
N LYS A 372 1.03 -21.70 -7.79
CA LYS A 372 1.17 -22.95 -8.55
C LYS A 372 1.37 -22.71 -10.05
N SER A 373 0.58 -21.82 -10.64
CA SER A 373 0.71 -21.46 -12.06
C SER A 373 2.05 -20.79 -12.36
N LEU A 374 2.48 -19.84 -11.53
CA LEU A 374 3.77 -19.18 -11.70
C LEU A 374 4.94 -20.17 -11.52
N ALA A 375 4.89 -21.02 -10.50
CA ALA A 375 5.90 -22.04 -10.27
C ALA A 375 6.03 -22.99 -11.48
N ARG A 376 4.92 -23.38 -12.08
CA ARG A 376 4.91 -24.25 -13.24
C ARG A 376 5.53 -23.60 -14.48
N ILE A 377 5.24 -22.34 -14.73
CA ILE A 377 5.87 -21.56 -15.81
C ILE A 377 7.39 -21.52 -15.62
N ILE A 378 7.85 -21.24 -14.40
CA ILE A 378 9.27 -21.16 -14.08
C ILE A 378 9.95 -22.51 -14.31
N GLU A 379 9.36 -23.61 -13.85
CA GLU A 379 9.88 -24.97 -14.06
C GLU A 379 9.97 -25.31 -15.54
N LEU A 380 8.92 -25.07 -16.31
CA LEU A 380 8.87 -25.34 -17.75
C LEU A 380 9.92 -24.54 -18.53
N ALA A 381 10.11 -23.28 -18.19
CA ALA A 381 11.12 -22.43 -18.79
C ALA A 381 12.54 -22.90 -18.43
N ASP A 382 12.75 -23.27 -17.18
CA ASP A 382 14.06 -23.73 -16.69
C ASP A 382 14.46 -25.09 -17.27
N ASP A 383 13.51 -26.00 -17.45
CA ASP A 383 13.70 -27.31 -18.06
C ASP A 383 13.85 -27.26 -19.59
N GLY A 384 13.69 -26.08 -20.19
CA GLY A 384 13.75 -25.92 -21.64
C GLY A 384 12.53 -26.45 -22.39
N ALA A 385 11.43 -26.78 -21.70
CA ALA A 385 10.19 -27.21 -22.32
C ALA A 385 9.50 -26.07 -23.11
N ILE A 386 9.72 -24.84 -22.71
CA ILE A 386 9.29 -23.62 -23.39
C ILE A 386 10.42 -22.58 -23.39
N ASN A 387 10.42 -21.69 -24.38
CA ASN A 387 11.36 -20.58 -24.41
C ASN A 387 10.85 -19.39 -23.57
N SER A 388 11.68 -18.37 -23.39
CA SER A 388 11.33 -17.21 -22.58
C SER A 388 10.16 -16.40 -23.13
N ASN A 389 10.00 -16.32 -24.44
CA ASN A 389 8.87 -15.62 -25.06
C ASN A 389 7.54 -16.34 -24.80
N VAL A 390 7.54 -17.66 -24.91
CA VAL A 390 6.36 -18.48 -24.57
C VAL A 390 6.04 -18.39 -23.08
N ALA A 391 7.04 -18.41 -22.22
CA ALA A 391 6.85 -18.23 -20.79
C ALA A 391 6.17 -16.88 -20.45
N LYS A 392 6.63 -15.80 -21.08
CA LYS A 392 6.01 -14.48 -20.92
C LYS A 392 4.58 -14.42 -21.44
N GLU A 393 4.31 -15.05 -22.60
CA GLU A 393 2.97 -15.16 -23.16
C GLU A 393 2.00 -15.86 -22.21
N ILE A 394 2.41 -16.99 -21.65
CA ILE A 394 1.60 -17.75 -20.69
C ILE A 394 1.41 -16.96 -19.40
N PHE A 395 2.45 -16.28 -18.93
CA PHE A 395 2.34 -15.44 -17.75
C PHE A 395 1.34 -14.30 -17.92
N GLU A 396 1.32 -13.64 -19.06
CA GLU A 396 0.31 -12.63 -19.37
C GLU A 396 -1.11 -13.22 -19.38
N LYS A 397 -1.25 -14.45 -19.87
CA LYS A 397 -2.55 -15.16 -19.87
C LYS A 397 -3.02 -15.48 -18.44
N ILE A 398 -2.14 -16.03 -17.59
CA ILE A 398 -2.53 -16.35 -16.20
C ILE A 398 -2.83 -15.09 -15.38
N PHE A 399 -2.26 -13.96 -15.76
CA PHE A 399 -2.51 -12.70 -15.10
C PHE A 399 -3.96 -12.22 -15.32
N ASP A 400 -4.51 -12.46 -16.50
CA ASP A 400 -5.91 -12.14 -16.83
C ASP A 400 -6.87 -13.23 -16.31
N GLU A 401 -6.54 -14.48 -16.52
CA GLU A 401 -7.29 -15.65 -16.08
C GLU A 401 -6.31 -16.76 -15.69
N ASP A 402 -6.40 -17.25 -14.47
CA ASP A 402 -5.50 -18.27 -13.94
C ASP A 402 -5.71 -19.63 -14.61
N ILE A 403 -5.18 -19.78 -15.82
CA ILE A 403 -5.24 -20.99 -16.62
C ILE A 403 -4.13 -21.98 -16.23
N ASP A 404 -4.32 -23.26 -16.54
CA ASP A 404 -3.28 -24.27 -16.38
C ASP A 404 -2.21 -24.11 -17.49
N PRO A 405 -0.95 -23.80 -17.13
CA PRO A 405 0.12 -23.63 -18.12
C PRO A 405 0.36 -24.85 -18.99
N ASP A 406 0.34 -26.05 -18.43
CA ASP A 406 0.55 -27.30 -19.19
C ASP A 406 -0.54 -27.52 -20.25
N LYS A 407 -1.79 -27.27 -19.86
CA LYS A 407 -2.93 -27.39 -20.77
C LYS A 407 -2.87 -26.36 -21.90
N TYR A 408 -2.51 -25.12 -21.57
CA TYR A 408 -2.36 -24.06 -22.58
C TYR A 408 -1.25 -24.40 -23.60
N ILE A 409 -0.12 -24.91 -23.12
CA ILE A 409 1.00 -25.33 -23.99
C ILE A 409 0.56 -26.47 -24.93
N GLU A 410 -0.15 -27.46 -24.42
CA GLU A 410 -0.63 -28.59 -25.19
C GLU A 410 -1.65 -28.16 -26.25
N GLU A 411 -2.66 -27.36 -25.86
CA GLU A 411 -3.70 -26.89 -26.76
C GLU A 411 -3.18 -25.97 -27.87
N ASN A 412 -2.11 -25.20 -27.63
CA ASN A 412 -1.54 -24.24 -28.58
C ASN A 412 -0.25 -24.74 -29.25
N GLY A 413 0.18 -25.96 -28.95
CA GLY A 413 1.36 -26.56 -29.56
C GLY A 413 2.66 -25.77 -29.31
N LEU A 414 2.83 -25.21 -28.12
CA LEU A 414 3.92 -24.30 -27.76
C LEU A 414 5.15 -25.03 -27.16
N LYS A 415 5.09 -26.34 -27.02
CA LYS A 415 6.21 -27.12 -26.45
C LYS A 415 7.44 -26.96 -27.32
N GLN A 416 8.55 -26.62 -26.66
CA GLN A 416 9.86 -26.49 -27.31
C GLN A 416 10.35 -27.87 -27.78
N VAL A 417 10.86 -27.94 -29.00
CA VAL A 417 11.41 -29.16 -29.55
C VAL A 417 12.86 -29.26 -29.08
N ASN A 418 13.12 -30.23 -28.21
CA ASN A 418 14.46 -30.59 -27.71
C ASN A 418 14.99 -31.92 -28.29
N ASP A 419 14.26 -32.49 -29.23
CA ASP A 419 14.70 -33.71 -29.92
C ASP A 419 15.89 -33.36 -30.84
N GLU A 420 17.06 -33.81 -30.45
CA GLU A 420 18.31 -33.56 -31.15
C GLU A 420 18.29 -34.05 -32.61
N GLY A 421 17.59 -35.18 -32.88
CA GLY A 421 17.45 -35.71 -34.24
C GLY A 421 16.58 -34.81 -35.14
N ALA A 422 15.46 -34.33 -34.63
CA ALA A 422 14.59 -33.43 -35.35
C ALA A 422 15.25 -32.05 -35.58
N LEU A 423 15.93 -31.53 -34.57
CA LEU A 423 16.69 -30.27 -34.68
C LEU A 423 17.83 -30.40 -35.66
N LYS A 424 18.57 -31.51 -35.64
CA LYS A 424 19.67 -31.78 -36.57
C LYS A 424 19.21 -31.77 -38.01
N ALA A 425 18.10 -32.41 -38.34
CA ALA A 425 17.54 -32.43 -39.68
C ALA A 425 17.19 -31.02 -40.16
N THR A 426 16.59 -30.22 -39.32
CA THR A 426 16.25 -28.83 -39.67
C THR A 426 17.49 -27.95 -39.83
N VAL A 427 18.48 -28.11 -38.96
CA VAL A 427 19.75 -27.39 -39.03
C VAL A 427 20.50 -27.74 -40.33
N GLU A 428 20.56 -29.01 -40.69
CA GLU A 428 21.15 -29.45 -41.96
C GLU A 428 20.48 -28.85 -43.17
N LYS A 429 19.16 -28.75 -43.16
CA LYS A 429 18.37 -28.09 -44.22
C LYS A 429 18.69 -26.59 -44.30
N VAL A 430 18.73 -25.89 -43.17
CA VAL A 430 19.08 -24.46 -43.13
C VAL A 430 20.49 -24.22 -43.66
N ILE A 431 21.44 -25.08 -43.31
CA ILE A 431 22.82 -25.03 -43.87
C ILE A 431 22.83 -25.20 -45.38
N ALA A 432 22.08 -26.15 -45.89
CA ALA A 432 21.96 -26.39 -47.33
C ALA A 432 21.28 -25.23 -48.08
N ASP A 433 20.28 -24.61 -47.49
CA ASP A 433 19.53 -23.51 -48.08
C ASP A 433 20.24 -22.13 -48.00
N ASN A 434 21.29 -22.01 -47.21
CA ASN A 434 22.01 -20.74 -46.99
C ASN A 434 23.54 -20.88 -47.21
N PRO A 435 24.00 -21.28 -48.40
CA PRO A 435 25.39 -21.56 -48.65
C PRO A 435 26.32 -20.35 -48.49
N GLN A 436 25.82 -19.11 -48.72
CA GLN A 436 26.64 -17.92 -48.57
C GLN A 436 26.92 -17.62 -47.09
N SER A 437 25.92 -17.76 -46.21
CA SER A 437 26.08 -17.56 -44.75
C SER A 437 27.04 -18.58 -44.17
N VAL A 438 26.98 -19.85 -44.63
CA VAL A 438 27.89 -20.92 -44.26
C VAL A 438 29.32 -20.60 -44.69
N ALA A 439 29.52 -20.13 -45.93
CA ALA A 439 30.83 -19.73 -46.44
C ALA A 439 31.39 -18.53 -45.64
N ASP A 440 30.55 -17.56 -45.30
CA ASP A 440 30.95 -16.43 -44.48
C ASP A 440 31.39 -16.81 -43.09
N TYR A 441 30.69 -17.74 -42.45
CA TYR A 441 31.08 -18.24 -41.14
C TYR A 441 32.40 -19.00 -41.18
N ARG A 442 32.59 -19.89 -42.17
CA ARG A 442 33.84 -20.65 -42.38
C ARG A 442 35.03 -19.75 -42.72
N ALA A 443 34.75 -18.55 -43.30
CA ALA A 443 35.77 -17.53 -43.57
C ALA A 443 36.10 -16.65 -42.33
N GLY A 444 35.54 -16.96 -41.16
CA GLY A 444 35.84 -16.27 -39.89
C GLY A 444 34.86 -15.14 -39.53
N LYS A 445 33.76 -14.98 -40.24
CA LYS A 445 32.70 -14.04 -39.88
C LYS A 445 31.73 -14.65 -38.86
N GLU A 446 32.12 -14.63 -37.60
CA GLU A 446 31.34 -15.24 -36.52
C GLU A 446 29.88 -14.82 -36.43
N LYS A 447 29.57 -13.57 -36.85
CA LYS A 447 28.19 -13.06 -36.86
C LYS A 447 27.25 -13.81 -37.80
N ALA A 448 27.77 -14.53 -38.79
CA ALA A 448 26.96 -15.29 -39.74
C ALA A 448 26.21 -16.45 -39.08
N ILE A 449 26.71 -16.99 -37.96
CA ILE A 449 26.04 -18.04 -37.22
C ILE A 449 24.73 -17.54 -36.60
N GLY A 450 24.66 -16.28 -36.20
CA GLY A 450 23.44 -15.66 -35.69
C GLY A 450 22.29 -15.65 -36.71
N PHE A 451 22.60 -15.39 -37.98
CA PHE A 451 21.64 -15.50 -39.06
C PHE A 451 21.13 -16.95 -39.25
N LEU A 452 22.03 -17.93 -39.22
CA LEU A 452 21.67 -19.35 -39.33
C LEU A 452 20.80 -19.82 -38.16
N VAL A 453 21.09 -19.38 -36.93
CA VAL A 453 20.24 -19.61 -35.76
C VAL A 453 18.84 -19.03 -35.99
N GLY A 454 18.77 -17.81 -36.47
CA GLY A 454 17.50 -17.16 -36.78
C GLY A 454 16.68 -17.90 -37.83
N GLN A 455 17.30 -18.37 -38.91
CA GLN A 455 16.64 -19.15 -39.95
C GLN A 455 16.15 -20.52 -39.42
N THR A 456 16.93 -21.18 -38.57
CA THR A 456 16.54 -22.44 -37.92
C THR A 456 15.34 -22.21 -36.98
N MET A 457 15.39 -21.15 -36.17
CA MET A 457 14.27 -20.82 -35.29
C MET A 457 12.99 -20.51 -36.07
N LYS A 458 13.10 -19.82 -37.22
CA LYS A 458 11.97 -19.54 -38.10
C LYS A 458 11.39 -20.84 -38.69
N ALA A 459 12.26 -21.76 -39.16
CA ALA A 459 11.84 -23.05 -39.71
C ALA A 459 11.15 -23.91 -38.64
N MET A 460 11.56 -23.80 -37.37
CA MET A 460 10.94 -24.50 -36.23
C MET A 460 9.80 -23.71 -35.60
N GLN A 461 9.36 -22.60 -36.19
CA GLN A 461 8.28 -21.75 -35.69
C GLN A 461 8.50 -21.26 -34.26
N GLY A 462 9.74 -20.96 -33.89
CA GLY A 462 10.13 -20.52 -32.56
C GLY A 462 10.14 -21.61 -31.48
N LYS A 463 9.88 -22.86 -31.84
CA LYS A 463 9.75 -23.99 -30.88
C LYS A 463 11.08 -24.67 -30.55
N ALA A 464 12.16 -24.35 -31.22
CA ALA A 464 13.48 -24.93 -30.97
C ALA A 464 14.18 -24.21 -29.79
N ASN A 465 15.02 -24.97 -29.08
CA ASN A 465 15.91 -24.39 -28.06
C ASN A 465 17.08 -23.67 -28.74
N PRO A 466 17.22 -22.34 -28.62
CA PRO A 466 18.29 -21.59 -29.28
C PRO A 466 19.69 -22.05 -28.92
N GLY A 467 19.92 -22.48 -27.68
CA GLY A 467 21.20 -23.02 -27.20
C GLY A 467 21.59 -24.33 -27.90
N MET A 468 20.63 -25.23 -28.05
CA MET A 468 20.82 -26.48 -28.79
C MET A 468 21.06 -26.25 -30.28
N VAL A 469 20.31 -25.34 -30.88
CA VAL A 469 20.46 -24.93 -32.29
C VAL A 469 21.86 -24.38 -32.53
N ASN A 470 22.33 -23.48 -31.66
CA ASN A 470 23.67 -22.91 -31.75
C ASN A 470 24.77 -23.98 -31.62
N LYS A 471 24.58 -24.88 -30.67
CA LYS A 471 25.52 -26.02 -30.49
C LYS A 471 25.57 -26.91 -31.72
N LEU A 472 24.44 -27.31 -32.28
CA LEU A 472 24.37 -28.13 -33.48
C LEU A 472 24.96 -27.46 -34.70
N LEU A 473 24.70 -26.14 -34.89
CA LEU A 473 25.31 -25.35 -35.95
C LEU A 473 26.84 -25.32 -35.84
N LYS A 474 27.39 -25.16 -34.64
CA LYS A 474 28.84 -25.18 -34.39
C LYS A 474 29.45 -26.53 -34.64
N GLU A 475 28.72 -27.60 -34.37
CA GLU A 475 29.19 -28.99 -34.62
C GLU A 475 29.17 -29.35 -36.11
N LEU A 476 28.25 -28.81 -36.90
CA LEU A 476 28.06 -29.13 -38.31
C LEU A 476 28.76 -28.18 -39.29
N LEU A 477 29.19 -27.00 -38.83
CA LEU A 477 29.94 -26.00 -39.61
C LEU A 477 31.43 -26.10 -39.40
#